data_1e1e072ec6a3af62ebe600a2dd5afdf3
#
_entry.id   1e1e072ec6a3af62ebe600a2dd5afdf3
#
_cell.length_a   1.000
_cell.length_b   1.000
_cell.length_c   1.000
_cell.angle_alpha   90.00
_cell.angle_beta   90.00
_cell.angle_gamma   90.00
#
_symmetry.space_group_name_H-M   'P 1'
#
loop_
_entity.id
_entity.type
_entity.pdbx_description
1 polymer ?
#
loop_
_entity_poly.entity_id
_entity_poly.type
_entity_poly.pdbx_seq_one_letter_code
_entity_poly.pdbx_strand_id
1 'polypeptide(L)'
;MHDYVVVGGGSAGCALTGRLIEAGASVLLIEAGPRDTHPLIHIPAGFTRLLSSPLLSRHETQPQTAMDGRKRILPQGRVLGGGSSVNALIYIRGQHEDYDDWARAGCNGWAFREVLPYFKRAEDNERFDNGYHATGGPLGVSDLQQVCELSRGFVRAAQQSGIPFTADFNGERQNGVGFNQITARNNRRCSAAVAYLRTAEKSDRLTVVTDATVQRVLIEGDQAVGVEYTHKGQRVQVRASKEVILSAGAIQSPKLLMLSGIGRGEELQRHGIPLLHELPGVGQNLQDHAEVGTIAYCHGKYGYYGQDNAFNTVKNGLQYLIFGSGPVSSNVTEACAFVNTDNAQERPNAQMHFVPIVFFDLDQDTIKQPGATINTCVLRPKSRGEIRLSDSKAETPPRIDPRYFAHPEDRRVAIKGLNLSREILAQPAMRKYTGEEVFPGLSVRSDEALLSYIGQRAKTVYHPVGTCKMGDDEMAVVDPELRVRGLRNLRVVDASIMPNLISGNTNAPSIMIGEKAADMILGRSALPASAAHS
;
A
#
# COMPACT_ATOMS: atom_id res chain seq x y z
N MET A 1 21.03 -25.14 -6.30
CA MET A 1 19.64 -25.31 -5.78
C MET A 1 19.50 -24.37 -4.59
N HIS A 2 18.41 -23.58 -4.51
CA HIS A 2 18.19 -22.63 -3.44
C HIS A 2 17.29 -23.24 -2.36
N ASP A 3 17.45 -22.82 -1.10
CA ASP A 3 16.54 -23.23 -0.02
C ASP A 3 15.13 -22.72 -0.29
N TYR A 4 15.04 -21.43 -0.66
CA TYR A 4 13.76 -20.75 -0.88
C TYR A 4 13.73 -20.10 -2.26
N VAL A 5 12.54 -20.15 -2.89
CA VAL A 5 12.22 -19.39 -4.09
C VAL A 5 11.15 -18.37 -3.71
N VAL A 6 11.51 -17.09 -3.73
CA VAL A 6 10.61 -15.97 -3.42
C VAL A 6 10.15 -15.33 -4.73
N VAL A 7 8.85 -15.30 -4.95
CA VAL A 7 8.21 -14.75 -6.16
C VAL A 7 7.64 -13.38 -5.85
N GLY A 8 8.27 -12.34 -6.37
CA GLY A 8 7.93 -10.94 -6.16
C GLY A 8 8.87 -10.24 -5.18
N GLY A 9 9.65 -9.30 -5.70
CA GLY A 9 10.56 -8.41 -4.97
C GLY A 9 9.88 -7.14 -4.48
N GLY A 10 8.62 -7.24 -3.98
CA GLY A 10 7.87 -6.13 -3.41
C GLY A 10 8.26 -5.84 -1.96
N SER A 11 7.42 -5.05 -1.24
CA SER A 11 7.67 -4.61 0.14
C SER A 11 7.90 -5.81 1.09
N ALA A 12 7.02 -6.79 1.07
CA ALA A 12 7.13 -7.98 1.91
C ALA A 12 8.25 -8.93 1.43
N GLY A 13 8.33 -9.18 0.11
CA GLY A 13 9.32 -10.09 -0.46
C GLY A 13 10.76 -9.64 -0.23
N CYS A 14 11.04 -8.33 -0.31
CA CYS A 14 12.36 -7.78 0.03
C CYS A 14 12.70 -7.95 1.51
N ALA A 15 11.76 -7.65 2.43
CA ALA A 15 11.96 -7.80 3.86
C ALA A 15 12.22 -9.26 4.25
N LEU A 16 11.37 -10.16 3.75
CA LEU A 16 11.52 -11.59 3.92
C LEU A 16 12.89 -12.08 3.42
N THR A 17 13.23 -11.74 2.17
CA THR A 17 14.51 -12.15 1.55
C THR A 17 15.70 -11.67 2.37
N GLY A 18 15.71 -10.39 2.79
CA GLY A 18 16.77 -9.85 3.63
C GLY A 18 16.97 -10.67 4.90
N ARG A 19 15.88 -10.98 5.62
CA ARG A 19 15.94 -11.76 6.88
C ARG A 19 16.34 -13.22 6.66
N LEU A 20 15.93 -13.84 5.58
CA LEU A 20 16.36 -15.21 5.23
C LEU A 20 17.87 -15.25 4.93
N ILE A 21 18.40 -14.27 4.21
CA ILE A 21 19.84 -14.16 3.90
C ILE A 21 20.65 -13.91 5.17
N GLU A 22 20.20 -13.01 6.06
CA GLU A 22 20.82 -12.79 7.39
C GLU A 22 20.90 -14.07 8.22
N ALA A 23 19.92 -14.96 8.07
CA ALA A 23 19.90 -16.27 8.72
C ALA A 23 20.78 -17.32 8.03
N GLY A 24 21.47 -16.98 6.94
CA GLY A 24 22.34 -17.90 6.20
C GLY A 24 21.62 -18.81 5.21
N ALA A 25 20.34 -18.57 4.91
CA ALA A 25 19.62 -19.33 3.90
C ALA A 25 20.02 -18.94 2.47
N SER A 26 19.87 -19.88 1.52
CA SER A 26 20.05 -19.60 0.09
C SER A 26 18.72 -19.24 -0.57
N VAL A 27 18.63 -18.06 -1.19
CA VAL A 27 17.38 -17.53 -1.74
C VAL A 27 17.53 -17.16 -3.22
N LEU A 28 16.55 -17.59 -4.03
CA LEU A 28 16.28 -17.05 -5.34
C LEU A 28 15.08 -16.09 -5.26
N LEU A 29 15.31 -14.82 -5.52
CA LEU A 29 14.27 -13.79 -5.63
C LEU A 29 13.98 -13.51 -7.11
N ILE A 30 12.73 -13.69 -7.53
CA ILE A 30 12.27 -13.45 -8.91
C ILE A 30 11.33 -12.24 -8.92
N GLU A 31 11.67 -11.22 -9.72
CA GLU A 31 10.88 -9.99 -9.88
C GLU A 31 10.50 -9.79 -11.35
N ALA A 32 9.23 -9.46 -11.60
CA ALA A 32 8.71 -9.25 -12.96
C ALA A 32 9.17 -7.94 -13.59
N GLY A 33 9.48 -6.95 -12.78
CA GLY A 33 9.99 -5.65 -13.22
C GLY A 33 11.53 -5.59 -13.25
N PRO A 34 12.08 -4.45 -13.71
CA PRO A 34 13.52 -4.20 -13.70
C PRO A 34 14.05 -3.90 -12.28
N ARG A 35 15.38 -3.74 -12.20
CA ARG A 35 16.03 -3.21 -11.00
C ARG A 35 15.60 -1.76 -10.71
N ASP A 36 15.64 -1.36 -9.45
CA ASP A 36 15.30 -0.02 -8.96
C ASP A 36 16.41 1.03 -9.22
N THR A 37 16.96 1.04 -10.43
CA THR A 37 18.08 1.93 -10.80
C THR A 37 17.64 3.31 -11.30
N HIS A 38 16.34 3.49 -11.59
CA HIS A 38 15.83 4.75 -12.11
C HIS A 38 15.96 5.88 -11.07
N PRO A 39 16.64 7.02 -11.37
CA PRO A 39 16.94 8.06 -10.38
C PRO A 39 15.72 8.61 -9.63
N LEU A 40 14.58 8.75 -10.30
CA LEU A 40 13.33 9.27 -9.68
C LEU A 40 12.78 8.36 -8.58
N ILE A 41 13.14 7.08 -8.54
CA ILE A 41 12.77 6.17 -7.45
C ILE A 41 13.34 6.70 -6.12
N HIS A 42 14.58 7.17 -6.13
CA HIS A 42 15.32 7.53 -4.92
C HIS A 42 15.03 8.96 -4.42
N ILE A 43 14.29 9.74 -5.20
CA ILE A 43 13.93 11.13 -4.90
C ILE A 43 12.51 11.16 -4.35
N PRO A 44 12.24 11.78 -3.16
CA PRO A 44 10.90 11.80 -2.58
C PRO A 44 9.81 12.31 -3.53
N ALA A 45 9.96 13.49 -4.12
CA ALA A 45 8.98 14.03 -5.07
C ALA A 45 8.92 13.25 -6.41
N GLY A 46 9.89 12.38 -6.66
CA GLY A 46 10.01 11.62 -7.92
C GLY A 46 8.80 10.73 -8.21
N PHE A 47 8.09 10.26 -7.18
CA PHE A 47 6.91 9.41 -7.35
C PHE A 47 5.84 10.04 -8.25
N THR A 48 5.67 11.37 -8.21
CA THR A 48 4.67 12.06 -9.03
C THR A 48 4.88 11.85 -10.53
N ARG A 49 6.14 11.75 -10.96
CA ARG A 49 6.50 11.43 -12.36
C ARG A 49 6.53 9.94 -12.64
N LEU A 50 6.74 9.11 -11.62
CA LEU A 50 6.71 7.65 -11.76
C LEU A 50 5.30 7.11 -12.03
N LEU A 51 4.24 7.82 -11.62
CA LEU A 51 2.85 7.41 -11.84
C LEU A 51 2.48 7.14 -13.32
N SER A 52 3.21 7.75 -14.27
CA SER A 52 3.05 7.51 -15.72
C SER A 52 4.17 6.66 -16.31
N SER A 53 5.07 6.13 -15.50
CA SER A 53 6.24 5.38 -15.98
C SER A 53 5.92 3.89 -16.21
N PRO A 54 6.74 3.17 -17.02
CA PRO A 54 6.63 1.73 -17.23
C PRO A 54 7.02 0.91 -15.98
N LEU A 55 7.47 1.55 -14.90
CA LEU A 55 7.76 0.90 -13.61
C LEU A 55 6.48 0.55 -12.83
N LEU A 56 5.31 0.86 -13.40
CA LEU A 56 4.01 0.53 -12.87
C LEU A 56 3.23 -0.33 -13.86
N SER A 57 2.66 -1.44 -13.36
CA SER A 57 1.58 -2.13 -14.04
C SER A 57 0.29 -1.33 -13.80
N ARG A 58 -0.34 -0.85 -14.86
CA ARG A 58 -1.60 -0.09 -14.81
C ARG A 58 -2.74 -1.06 -15.05
N HIS A 59 -3.30 -1.60 -13.97
CA HIS A 59 -4.45 -2.48 -14.06
C HIS A 59 -5.73 -1.66 -14.20
N GLU A 60 -6.64 -2.09 -15.06
CA GLU A 60 -7.96 -1.51 -15.20
C GLU A 60 -8.99 -2.39 -14.47
N THR A 61 -9.82 -1.78 -13.64
CA THR A 61 -10.90 -2.51 -12.95
C THR A 61 -12.03 -2.87 -13.89
N GLN A 62 -12.88 -3.81 -13.51
CA GLN A 62 -14.19 -3.97 -14.12
C GLN A 62 -15.02 -2.67 -13.91
N PRO A 63 -16.06 -2.43 -14.72
CA PRO A 63 -16.97 -1.30 -14.50
C PRO A 63 -17.54 -1.33 -13.08
N GLN A 64 -17.45 -0.20 -12.36
CA GLN A 64 -17.89 -0.08 -10.96
C GLN A 64 -19.30 0.49 -10.91
N THR A 65 -20.29 -0.33 -10.54
CA THR A 65 -21.71 0.06 -10.54
C THR A 65 -21.99 1.30 -9.70
N ALA A 66 -21.41 1.40 -8.50
CA ALA A 66 -21.58 2.55 -7.62
C ALA A 66 -20.72 3.77 -8.03
N MET A 67 -20.04 3.70 -9.16
CA MET A 67 -19.25 4.77 -9.75
C MET A 67 -19.67 5.03 -11.21
N ASP A 68 -20.95 5.02 -11.48
CA ASP A 68 -21.56 5.28 -12.81
C ASP A 68 -21.00 4.38 -13.92
N GLY A 69 -20.69 3.12 -13.59
CA GLY A 69 -20.10 2.17 -14.53
C GLY A 69 -18.65 2.47 -14.92
N ARG A 70 -17.99 3.41 -14.28
CA ARG A 70 -16.61 3.81 -14.61
C ARG A 70 -15.62 2.74 -14.17
N LYS A 71 -14.61 2.55 -14.99
CA LYS A 71 -13.44 1.77 -14.63
C LYS A 71 -12.42 2.68 -13.94
N ARG A 72 -11.60 2.11 -13.05
CA ARG A 72 -10.50 2.81 -12.38
C ARG A 72 -9.18 2.19 -12.75
N ILE A 73 -8.16 3.03 -12.86
CA ILE A 73 -6.78 2.56 -13.01
C ILE A 73 -6.22 2.28 -11.61
N LEU A 74 -5.75 1.06 -11.41
CA LEU A 74 -5.11 0.57 -10.18
C LEU A 74 -3.63 0.30 -10.46
N PRO A 75 -2.74 1.28 -10.31
CA PRO A 75 -1.32 1.11 -10.56
C PRO A 75 -0.68 0.29 -9.44
N GLN A 76 0.18 -0.64 -9.82
CA GLN A 76 1.00 -1.43 -8.91
C GLN A 76 2.46 -1.37 -9.33
N GLY A 77 3.38 -1.25 -8.38
CA GLY A 77 4.81 -1.22 -8.66
C GLY A 77 5.26 -2.51 -9.34
N ARG A 78 5.87 -2.39 -10.53
CA ARG A 78 6.52 -3.47 -11.28
C ARG A 78 8.00 -3.13 -11.44
N VAL A 79 8.72 -3.25 -10.36
CA VAL A 79 10.13 -2.90 -10.19
C VAL A 79 10.62 -3.51 -8.88
N LEU A 80 11.90 -3.78 -8.74
CA LEU A 80 12.47 -4.23 -7.48
C LEU A 80 12.14 -3.25 -6.33
N GLY A 81 11.64 -3.76 -5.21
CA GLY A 81 11.02 -2.99 -4.14
C GLY A 81 9.51 -2.81 -4.29
N GLY A 82 8.93 -3.15 -5.45
CA GLY A 82 7.50 -3.08 -5.72
C GLY A 82 6.90 -1.70 -5.42
N GLY A 83 5.76 -1.69 -4.71
CA GLY A 83 5.07 -0.47 -4.29
C GLY A 83 5.96 0.48 -3.47
N SER A 84 6.88 -0.04 -2.63
CA SER A 84 7.78 0.79 -1.82
C SER A 84 8.74 1.65 -2.65
N SER A 85 9.04 1.25 -3.89
CA SER A 85 9.90 1.99 -4.82
C SER A 85 9.16 3.13 -5.54
N VAL A 86 7.83 3.14 -5.56
CA VAL A 86 7.03 4.08 -6.37
C VAL A 86 5.94 4.83 -5.60
N ASN A 87 5.68 4.50 -4.32
CA ASN A 87 4.65 5.12 -3.49
C ASN A 87 5.00 6.56 -3.05
N ALA A 88 4.06 7.22 -2.38
CA ALA A 88 4.23 8.56 -1.81
C ALA A 88 4.98 8.57 -0.45
N LEU A 89 5.70 7.55 -0.09
CA LEU A 89 6.55 7.38 1.09
C LEU A 89 5.84 7.46 2.46
N ILE A 90 4.57 7.69 2.56
CA ILE A 90 3.86 7.87 3.83
C ILE A 90 4.05 6.63 4.72
N TYR A 91 4.53 6.84 5.95
CA TYR A 91 4.75 5.79 6.94
C TYR A 91 3.60 5.73 7.94
N ILE A 92 2.69 4.80 7.74
CA ILE A 92 1.53 4.53 8.61
C ILE A 92 1.47 3.03 8.86
N ARG A 93 1.24 2.63 10.12
CA ARG A 93 1.12 1.23 10.54
C ARG A 93 -0.32 0.71 10.57
N GLY A 94 -1.30 1.61 10.61
CA GLY A 94 -2.70 1.31 10.90
C GLY A 94 -3.03 1.50 12.38
N GLN A 95 -4.24 1.16 12.76
CA GLN A 95 -4.72 1.22 14.14
C GLN A 95 -4.40 -0.08 14.87
N HIS A 96 -4.24 -0.01 16.18
CA HIS A 96 -3.97 -1.19 17.01
C HIS A 96 -5.09 -2.23 16.86
N GLU A 97 -6.32 -1.75 16.85
CA GLU A 97 -7.51 -2.57 16.71
C GLU A 97 -7.62 -3.28 15.35
N ASP A 98 -6.94 -2.82 14.30
CA ASP A 98 -6.91 -3.55 13.03
C ASP A 98 -6.31 -4.94 13.21
N TYR A 99 -5.21 -5.03 13.91
CA TYR A 99 -4.49 -6.27 14.20
C TYR A 99 -5.19 -7.12 15.26
N ASP A 100 -5.79 -6.47 16.27
CA ASP A 100 -6.60 -7.16 17.27
C ASP A 100 -7.87 -7.76 16.64
N ASP A 101 -8.44 -7.07 15.63
CA ASP A 101 -9.53 -7.61 14.82
C ASP A 101 -9.08 -8.86 14.02
N TRP A 102 -7.84 -8.86 13.49
CA TRP A 102 -7.30 -10.05 12.83
C TRP A 102 -7.19 -11.24 13.82
N ALA A 103 -6.63 -10.99 15.01
CA ALA A 103 -6.51 -12.02 16.03
C ALA A 103 -7.88 -12.57 16.47
N ARG A 104 -8.88 -11.68 16.68
CA ARG A 104 -10.26 -12.07 16.98
C ARG A 104 -10.95 -12.87 15.87
N ALA A 105 -10.54 -12.66 14.63
CA ALA A 105 -10.99 -13.43 13.46
C ALA A 105 -10.24 -14.75 13.26
N GLY A 106 -9.55 -15.28 14.27
CA GLY A 106 -8.86 -16.57 14.23
C GLY A 106 -7.39 -16.50 13.80
N CYS A 107 -6.86 -15.30 13.50
CA CYS A 107 -5.44 -15.15 13.13
C CYS A 107 -4.57 -15.03 14.40
N ASN A 108 -4.39 -16.14 15.11
CA ASN A 108 -3.60 -16.20 16.33
C ASN A 108 -2.15 -15.74 16.06
N GLY A 109 -1.60 -14.96 16.98
CA GLY A 109 -0.24 -14.39 16.83
C GLY A 109 -0.19 -13.09 16.04
N TRP A 110 -1.33 -12.52 15.62
CA TRP A 110 -1.41 -11.29 14.82
C TRP A 110 -2.08 -10.11 15.53
N ALA A 111 -2.29 -10.18 16.86
CA ALA A 111 -2.72 -9.02 17.64
C ALA A 111 -1.66 -7.90 17.59
N PHE A 112 -2.08 -6.66 17.83
CA PHE A 112 -1.15 -5.52 17.75
C PHE A 112 0.09 -5.70 18.62
N ARG A 113 -0.07 -6.14 19.86
CA ARG A 113 1.05 -6.42 20.78
C ARG A 113 2.06 -7.45 20.23
N GLU A 114 1.60 -8.35 19.34
CA GLU A 114 2.40 -9.44 18.76
C GLU A 114 3.08 -9.04 17.45
N VAL A 115 2.55 -8.03 16.73
CA VAL A 115 3.13 -7.50 15.50
C VAL A 115 3.98 -6.25 15.73
N LEU A 116 3.74 -5.49 16.80
CA LEU A 116 4.52 -4.29 17.12
C LEU A 116 6.02 -4.55 17.20
N PRO A 117 6.52 -5.64 17.79
CA PRO A 117 7.95 -5.94 17.82
C PRO A 117 8.58 -6.06 16.41
N TYR A 118 7.81 -6.53 15.42
CA TYR A 118 8.27 -6.65 14.03
C TYR A 118 8.28 -5.28 13.32
N PHE A 119 7.34 -4.40 13.61
CA PHE A 119 7.40 -3.00 13.17
C PHE A 119 8.64 -2.31 13.75
N LYS A 120 8.92 -2.49 15.03
CA LYS A 120 10.10 -1.93 15.71
C LYS A 120 11.40 -2.50 15.16
N ARG A 121 11.46 -3.80 14.88
CA ARG A 121 12.64 -4.45 14.28
C ARG A 121 12.96 -3.92 12.87
N ALA A 122 11.93 -3.57 12.11
CA ALA A 122 12.08 -3.00 10.78
C ALA A 122 12.55 -1.54 10.81
N GLU A 123 12.15 -0.77 11.81
CA GLU A 123 12.21 0.69 11.84
C GLU A 123 13.58 1.23 12.32
N ASP A 124 14.02 2.28 11.62
CA ASP A 124 15.08 3.20 12.06
C ASP A 124 14.50 4.61 12.06
N ASN A 125 13.81 4.97 13.16
CA ASN A 125 13.09 6.24 13.25
C ASN A 125 14.03 7.37 13.68
N GLU A 126 14.07 8.45 12.91
CA GLU A 126 14.92 9.61 13.16
C GLU A 126 14.52 10.38 14.43
N ARG A 127 13.22 10.35 14.78
CA ARG A 127 12.64 11.20 15.82
C ARG A 127 12.26 10.46 17.09
N PHE A 128 11.72 9.25 16.96
CA PHE A 128 11.12 8.52 18.06
C PHE A 128 11.92 7.25 18.40
N ASP A 129 12.15 7.04 19.70
CA ASP A 129 12.62 5.78 20.29
C ASP A 129 11.89 5.60 21.62
N ASN A 130 10.84 4.75 21.63
CA ASN A 130 9.94 4.60 22.77
C ASN A 130 9.20 3.26 22.75
N GLY A 131 8.10 3.11 23.49
CA GLY A 131 7.29 1.89 23.51
C GLY A 131 6.79 1.46 22.13
N TYR A 132 6.53 2.40 21.24
CA TYR A 132 5.99 2.16 19.90
C TYR A 132 7.04 2.19 18.80
N HIS A 133 8.15 2.85 18.98
CA HIS A 133 9.17 3.11 17.97
C HIS A 133 10.54 2.57 18.35
N ALA A 134 11.40 2.40 17.34
CA ALA A 134 12.79 1.99 17.53
C ALA A 134 13.73 2.63 16.51
N THR A 135 15.01 2.59 16.81
CA THR A 135 16.12 3.00 15.94
C THR A 135 16.94 1.78 15.51
N GLY A 136 17.78 1.94 14.49
CA GLY A 136 18.75 0.93 14.05
C GLY A 136 18.22 -0.19 13.17
N GLY A 137 16.92 -0.18 12.82
CA GLY A 137 16.38 -1.11 11.84
C GLY A 137 16.77 -0.75 10.40
N PRO A 138 16.48 -1.63 9.43
CA PRO A 138 16.85 -1.40 8.04
C PRO A 138 16.03 -0.28 7.35
N LEU A 139 14.76 -0.09 7.73
CA LEU A 139 13.85 0.86 7.12
C LEU A 139 13.97 2.24 7.77
N GLY A 140 14.62 3.18 7.10
CA GLY A 140 14.67 4.58 7.55
C GLY A 140 13.30 5.22 7.54
N VAL A 141 12.93 5.85 8.66
CA VAL A 141 11.70 6.62 8.85
C VAL A 141 12.09 8.01 9.36
N SER A 142 11.72 9.05 8.64
CA SER A 142 12.12 10.43 8.97
C SER A 142 10.95 11.40 8.92
N ASP A 143 11.12 12.53 9.59
CA ASP A 143 10.25 13.68 9.41
C ASP A 143 10.49 14.33 8.03
N LEU A 144 9.50 15.08 7.55
CA LEU A 144 9.63 15.87 6.32
C LEU A 144 10.61 17.03 6.53
N GLN A 145 11.62 17.16 5.68
CA GLN A 145 12.58 18.27 5.73
C GLN A 145 11.97 19.60 5.31
N GLN A 146 10.91 19.55 4.53
CA GLN A 146 10.17 20.74 4.11
C GLN A 146 8.67 20.45 4.13
N VAL A 147 7.93 21.40 4.71
CA VAL A 147 6.47 21.41 4.70
C VAL A 147 6.04 22.78 4.15
N CYS A 148 5.20 22.80 3.11
CA CYS A 148 4.75 24.04 2.51
C CYS A 148 3.74 24.79 3.41
N GLU A 149 3.55 26.08 3.13
CA GLU A 149 2.62 26.94 3.91
C GLU A 149 1.18 26.42 3.88
N LEU A 150 0.77 25.88 2.74
CA LEU A 150 -0.58 25.39 2.54
C LEU A 150 -0.88 24.17 3.39
N SER A 151 0.09 23.26 3.54
CA SER A 151 -0.01 22.08 4.44
C SER A 151 -0.06 22.50 5.91
N ARG A 152 0.69 23.53 6.30
CA ARG A 152 0.59 24.13 7.65
C ARG A 152 -0.78 24.79 7.87
N GLY A 153 -1.31 25.43 6.83
CA GLY A 153 -2.68 26.00 6.83
C GLY A 153 -3.73 24.93 7.08
N PHE A 154 -3.64 23.79 6.39
CA PHE A 154 -4.54 22.65 6.58
C PHE A 154 -4.53 22.12 8.02
N VAL A 155 -3.35 21.88 8.58
CA VAL A 155 -3.24 21.39 9.97
C VAL A 155 -3.91 22.36 10.96
N ARG A 156 -3.68 23.67 10.81
CA ARG A 156 -4.33 24.68 11.65
C ARG A 156 -5.84 24.74 11.44
N ALA A 157 -6.30 24.62 10.20
CA ALA A 157 -7.73 24.66 9.87
C ALA A 157 -8.46 23.42 10.43
N ALA A 158 -7.85 22.25 10.34
CA ALA A 158 -8.39 21.04 10.94
C ALA A 158 -8.50 21.18 12.48
N GLN A 159 -7.50 21.81 13.14
CA GLN A 159 -7.61 22.12 14.56
C GLN A 159 -8.75 23.13 14.86
N GLN A 160 -8.96 24.13 14.01
CA GLN A 160 -10.09 25.05 14.12
C GLN A 160 -11.44 24.36 13.92
N SER A 161 -11.48 23.24 13.22
CA SER A 161 -12.66 22.36 13.09
C SER A 161 -12.78 21.35 14.23
N GLY A 162 -11.98 21.49 15.30
CA GLY A 162 -12.06 20.62 16.49
C GLY A 162 -11.26 19.32 16.40
N ILE A 163 -10.48 19.09 15.35
CA ILE A 163 -9.63 17.90 15.22
C ILE A 163 -8.32 18.15 16.00
N PRO A 164 -7.97 17.33 17.00
CA PRO A 164 -6.78 17.54 17.80
C PRO A 164 -5.50 17.36 16.96
N PHE A 165 -4.44 18.09 17.30
CA PHE A 165 -3.13 17.85 16.71
C PHE A 165 -2.54 16.54 17.26
N THR A 166 -1.96 15.73 16.38
CA THR A 166 -1.10 14.62 16.75
C THR A 166 0.28 14.76 16.13
N ALA A 167 1.30 14.48 16.92
CA ALA A 167 2.69 14.48 16.46
C ALA A 167 3.11 13.11 15.91
N ASP A 168 2.32 12.08 16.19
CA ASP A 168 2.63 10.68 15.88
C ASP A 168 1.34 9.90 15.59
N PHE A 169 1.20 9.45 14.34
CA PHE A 169 0.08 8.59 13.91
C PHE A 169 0.30 7.10 14.18
N ASN A 170 1.50 6.73 14.61
CA ASN A 170 1.90 5.34 14.85
C ASN A 170 2.19 5.04 16.32
N GLY A 171 1.87 6.00 17.20
CA GLY A 171 1.99 5.88 18.65
C GLY A 171 0.75 5.27 19.31
N GLU A 172 0.42 5.76 20.51
CA GLU A 172 -0.72 5.27 21.30
C GLU A 172 -2.07 5.44 20.60
N ARG A 173 -2.26 6.55 19.88
CA ARG A 173 -3.52 6.88 19.18
C ARG A 173 -3.25 7.46 17.81
N GLN A 174 -4.01 7.01 16.83
CA GLN A 174 -3.93 7.52 15.46
C GLN A 174 -4.78 8.79 15.25
N ASN A 175 -5.80 9.02 16.08
CA ASN A 175 -6.75 10.14 15.92
C ASN A 175 -6.06 11.49 15.92
N GLY A 176 -6.45 12.35 14.98
CA GLY A 176 -5.98 13.72 14.93
C GLY A 176 -5.50 14.16 13.56
N VAL A 177 -4.94 15.36 13.50
CA VAL A 177 -4.30 15.96 12.32
C VAL A 177 -2.83 16.22 12.60
N GLY A 178 -1.96 15.95 11.62
CA GLY A 178 -0.52 16.15 11.78
C GLY A 178 0.23 16.04 10.46
N PHE A 179 1.55 16.06 10.57
CA PHE A 179 2.46 15.86 9.44
C PHE A 179 2.89 14.40 9.37
N ASN A 180 2.99 13.89 8.14
CA ASN A 180 3.38 12.51 7.91
C ASN A 180 4.88 12.32 8.17
N GLN A 181 5.25 11.23 8.85
CA GLN A 181 6.59 10.66 8.68
C GLN A 181 6.66 9.90 7.35
N ILE A 182 7.85 9.82 6.78
CA ILE A 182 8.08 9.21 5.46
C ILE A 182 9.15 8.12 5.53
N THR A 183 9.03 7.11 4.67
CA THR A 183 10.05 6.07 4.48
C THR A 183 11.24 6.63 3.71
N ALA A 184 12.08 7.38 4.41
CA ALA A 184 13.28 8.01 3.88
C ALA A 184 14.44 7.95 4.89
N ARG A 185 15.67 7.96 4.36
CA ARG A 185 16.92 8.13 5.11
C ARG A 185 17.79 9.11 4.36
N ASN A 186 18.33 10.12 5.05
CA ASN A 186 19.15 11.17 4.44
C ASN A 186 18.46 11.83 3.22
N ASN A 187 17.19 12.18 3.37
CA ASN A 187 16.34 12.78 2.33
C ASN A 187 16.19 11.97 1.04
N ARG A 188 16.48 10.68 1.07
CA ARG A 188 16.30 9.77 -0.05
C ARG A 188 15.31 8.68 0.33
N ARG A 189 14.50 8.23 -0.63
CA ARG A 189 13.59 7.09 -0.43
C ARG A 189 14.36 5.90 0.14
N CYS A 190 13.85 5.34 1.24
CA CYS A 190 14.24 4.06 1.78
C CYS A 190 13.17 3.02 1.40
N SER A 191 13.21 2.54 0.15
CA SER A 191 12.34 1.44 -0.29
C SER A 191 12.72 0.14 0.40
N ALA A 192 11.85 -0.88 0.36
CA ALA A 192 12.19 -2.20 0.89
C ALA A 192 13.41 -2.82 0.18
N ALA A 193 13.61 -2.54 -1.11
CA ALA A 193 14.83 -2.96 -1.80
C ALA A 193 16.09 -2.29 -1.23
N VAL A 194 16.01 -0.98 -0.96
CA VAL A 194 17.13 -0.24 -0.33
C VAL A 194 17.36 -0.73 1.10
N ALA A 195 16.30 -0.91 1.87
CA ALA A 195 16.38 -1.30 3.28
C ALA A 195 16.97 -2.71 3.48
N TYR A 196 16.56 -3.66 2.69
CA TYR A 196 16.85 -5.07 2.92
C TYR A 196 17.78 -5.70 1.90
N LEU A 197 17.60 -5.42 0.59
CA LEU A 197 18.35 -6.14 -0.43
C LEU A 197 19.76 -5.59 -0.64
N ARG A 198 20.00 -4.27 -0.48
CA ARG A 198 21.35 -3.70 -0.67
C ARG A 198 22.43 -4.35 0.19
N THR A 199 22.06 -4.77 1.41
CA THR A 199 22.97 -5.52 2.28
C THR A 199 23.00 -7.00 1.94
N ALA A 200 21.83 -7.60 1.66
CA ALA A 200 21.71 -9.00 1.31
C ALA A 200 22.41 -9.37 -0.01
N GLU A 201 22.45 -8.45 -0.98
CA GLU A 201 23.15 -8.64 -2.27
C GLU A 201 24.67 -8.78 -2.16
N LYS A 202 25.25 -8.49 -1.00
CA LYS A 202 26.67 -8.76 -0.73
C LYS A 202 26.95 -10.24 -0.43
N SER A 203 25.92 -11.03 -0.22
CA SER A 203 25.99 -12.47 0.03
C SER A 203 25.89 -13.24 -1.28
N ASP A 204 26.74 -14.26 -1.45
CA ASP A 204 26.67 -15.24 -2.54
C ASP A 204 25.46 -16.18 -2.44
N ARG A 205 24.73 -16.13 -1.31
CA ARG A 205 23.51 -16.93 -1.06
C ARG A 205 22.26 -16.30 -1.67
N LEU A 206 22.31 -15.04 -2.13
CA LEU A 206 21.20 -14.36 -2.79
C LEU A 206 21.40 -14.32 -4.32
N THR A 207 20.44 -14.88 -5.04
CA THR A 207 20.30 -14.66 -6.48
C THR A 207 19.05 -13.83 -6.73
N VAL A 208 19.20 -12.67 -7.42
CA VAL A 208 18.07 -11.82 -7.83
C VAL A 208 17.94 -11.86 -9.34
N VAL A 209 16.78 -12.32 -9.83
CA VAL A 209 16.42 -12.35 -11.25
C VAL A 209 15.30 -11.34 -11.48
N THR A 210 15.59 -10.28 -12.23
CA THR A 210 14.64 -9.25 -12.62
C THR A 210 14.18 -9.46 -14.07
N ASP A 211 13.14 -8.73 -14.50
CA ASP A 211 12.53 -8.89 -15.83
C ASP A 211 12.09 -10.35 -16.10
N ALA A 212 11.61 -11.03 -15.05
CA ALA A 212 11.27 -12.44 -15.05
C ALA A 212 9.83 -12.65 -14.57
N THR A 213 8.96 -13.10 -15.45
CA THR A 213 7.55 -13.34 -15.15
C THR A 213 7.32 -14.78 -14.78
N VAL A 214 6.94 -15.04 -13.53
CA VAL A 214 6.55 -16.39 -13.07
C VAL A 214 5.23 -16.78 -13.72
N GLN A 215 5.21 -17.97 -14.30
CA GLN A 215 4.08 -18.54 -15.03
C GLN A 215 3.17 -19.35 -14.10
N ARG A 216 3.77 -20.18 -13.26
CA ARG A 216 3.08 -21.04 -12.30
C ARG A 216 4.03 -21.59 -11.24
N VAL A 217 3.44 -22.04 -10.14
CA VAL A 217 4.10 -22.90 -9.14
C VAL A 217 4.09 -24.34 -9.66
N LEU A 218 5.18 -25.06 -9.46
CA LEU A 218 5.30 -26.49 -9.78
C LEU A 218 4.85 -27.28 -8.56
N ILE A 219 3.80 -28.08 -8.72
CA ILE A 219 3.21 -28.91 -7.67
C ILE A 219 3.41 -30.39 -8.02
N GLU A 220 3.92 -31.15 -7.08
CA GLU A 220 4.04 -32.62 -7.14
C GLU A 220 3.25 -33.22 -5.98
N GLY A 221 2.14 -33.89 -6.28
CA GLY A 221 1.18 -34.33 -5.27
C GLY A 221 0.55 -33.14 -4.55
N ASP A 222 0.79 -33.02 -3.25
CA ASP A 222 0.35 -31.93 -2.39
C ASP A 222 1.48 -30.94 -2.05
N GLN A 223 2.63 -31.01 -2.72
CA GLN A 223 3.83 -30.27 -2.38
C GLN A 223 4.25 -29.32 -3.49
N ALA A 224 4.50 -28.05 -3.15
CA ALA A 224 5.20 -27.11 -4.03
C ALA A 224 6.69 -27.46 -4.06
N VAL A 225 7.24 -27.62 -5.27
CA VAL A 225 8.62 -28.04 -5.49
C VAL A 225 9.47 -26.99 -6.22
N GLY A 226 8.85 -25.94 -6.74
CA GLY A 226 9.54 -24.90 -7.49
C GLY A 226 8.59 -24.00 -8.27
N VAL A 227 9.12 -23.27 -9.22
CA VAL A 227 8.35 -22.40 -10.12
C VAL A 227 8.84 -22.53 -11.57
N GLU A 228 7.93 -22.24 -12.51
CA GLU A 228 8.25 -22.00 -13.90
C GLU A 228 8.14 -20.49 -14.16
N TYR A 229 9.15 -19.89 -14.76
CA TYR A 229 9.14 -18.47 -15.12
C TYR A 229 9.71 -18.23 -16.53
N THR A 230 9.33 -17.12 -17.15
CA THR A 230 9.89 -16.66 -18.42
C THR A 230 10.89 -15.54 -18.14
N HIS A 231 12.12 -15.70 -18.66
CA HIS A 231 13.16 -14.69 -18.59
C HIS A 231 13.84 -14.58 -19.97
N LYS A 232 13.93 -13.39 -20.53
CA LYS A 232 14.50 -13.13 -21.87
C LYS A 232 13.90 -14.03 -22.96
N GLY A 233 12.59 -14.26 -22.90
CA GLY A 233 11.86 -15.09 -23.86
C GLY A 233 12.01 -16.61 -23.67
N GLN A 234 12.81 -17.05 -22.72
CA GLN A 234 13.01 -18.47 -22.42
C GLN A 234 12.22 -18.90 -21.18
N ARG A 235 11.60 -20.07 -21.23
CA ARG A 235 11.00 -20.72 -20.06
C ARG A 235 12.08 -21.44 -19.26
N VAL A 236 12.09 -21.16 -17.96
CA VAL A 236 13.04 -21.72 -17.00
C VAL A 236 12.25 -22.34 -15.86
N GLN A 237 12.60 -23.55 -15.47
CA GLN A 237 12.11 -24.18 -14.25
C GLN A 237 13.21 -24.18 -13.20
N VAL A 238 12.85 -23.85 -11.97
CA VAL A 238 13.75 -23.87 -10.82
C VAL A 238 13.06 -24.57 -9.65
N ARG A 239 13.82 -25.38 -8.93
CA ARG A 239 13.32 -26.09 -7.73
C ARG A 239 13.82 -25.40 -6.47
N ALA A 240 12.97 -25.38 -5.45
CA ALA A 240 13.30 -25.01 -4.09
C ALA A 240 13.57 -26.29 -3.26
N SER A 241 14.58 -26.29 -2.42
CA SER A 241 14.83 -27.43 -1.53
C SER A 241 13.94 -27.42 -0.27
N LYS A 242 13.40 -26.24 0.10
CA LYS A 242 12.51 -26.07 1.26
C LYS A 242 11.14 -25.57 0.87
N GLU A 243 11.00 -24.27 0.51
CA GLU A 243 9.68 -23.68 0.24
C GLU A 243 9.68 -22.74 -0.96
N VAL A 244 8.52 -22.62 -1.60
CA VAL A 244 8.15 -21.57 -2.54
C VAL A 244 7.29 -20.55 -1.79
N ILE A 245 7.61 -19.25 -1.96
CA ILE A 245 6.92 -18.17 -1.25
C ILE A 245 6.43 -17.16 -2.26
N LEU A 246 5.11 -16.98 -2.35
CA LEU A 246 4.49 -15.96 -3.18
C LEU A 246 4.45 -14.63 -2.42
N SER A 247 5.08 -13.60 -2.99
CA SER A 247 5.11 -12.22 -2.49
C SER A 247 4.80 -11.22 -3.60
N ALA A 248 3.93 -11.62 -4.55
CA ALA A 248 3.65 -10.88 -5.77
C ALA A 248 2.52 -9.82 -5.60
N GLY A 249 2.02 -9.65 -4.38
CA GLY A 249 0.99 -8.67 -4.02
C GLY A 249 -0.43 -9.15 -4.30
N ALA A 250 -1.40 -8.35 -3.82
CA ALA A 250 -2.82 -8.73 -3.78
C ALA A 250 -3.47 -9.00 -5.14
N ILE A 251 -2.83 -8.62 -6.24
CA ILE A 251 -3.34 -8.88 -7.59
C ILE A 251 -2.68 -10.13 -8.18
N GLN A 252 -1.36 -10.26 -8.05
CA GLN A 252 -0.63 -11.31 -8.76
C GLN A 252 -0.52 -12.62 -7.95
N SER A 253 -0.47 -12.57 -6.62
CA SER A 253 -0.39 -13.80 -5.80
C SER A 253 -1.62 -14.70 -5.99
N PRO A 254 -2.88 -14.22 -5.90
CA PRO A 254 -4.03 -15.06 -6.18
C PRO A 254 -4.08 -15.53 -7.65
N LYS A 255 -3.66 -14.68 -8.60
CA LYS A 255 -3.56 -15.06 -10.01
C LYS A 255 -2.60 -16.21 -10.22
N LEU A 256 -1.41 -16.17 -9.59
CA LEU A 256 -0.41 -17.25 -9.68
C LEU A 256 -0.93 -18.55 -9.06
N LEU A 257 -1.65 -18.49 -7.95
CA LEU A 257 -2.32 -19.67 -7.38
C LEU A 257 -3.31 -20.27 -8.38
N MET A 258 -4.18 -19.45 -8.98
CA MET A 258 -5.15 -19.91 -9.98
C MET A 258 -4.45 -20.52 -11.22
N LEU A 259 -3.42 -19.86 -11.75
CA LEU A 259 -2.65 -20.37 -12.89
C LEU A 259 -1.90 -21.69 -12.55
N SER A 260 -1.69 -21.95 -11.27
CA SER A 260 -1.08 -23.19 -10.77
C SER A 260 -2.10 -24.29 -10.45
N GLY A 261 -3.37 -24.10 -10.81
CA GLY A 261 -4.43 -25.08 -10.54
C GLY A 261 -4.96 -25.03 -9.10
N ILE A 262 -4.72 -23.94 -8.35
CA ILE A 262 -5.16 -23.77 -6.97
C ILE A 262 -6.21 -22.66 -6.93
N GLY A 263 -7.45 -22.98 -6.57
CA GLY A 263 -8.54 -22.01 -6.56
C GLY A 263 -9.90 -22.67 -6.70
N ARG A 264 -10.89 -21.91 -7.15
CA ARG A 264 -12.24 -22.37 -7.39
C ARG A 264 -12.29 -23.21 -8.68
N GLY A 265 -12.68 -24.48 -8.60
CA GLY A 265 -12.66 -25.43 -9.71
C GLY A 265 -13.42 -24.94 -10.95
N GLU A 266 -14.62 -24.36 -10.77
CA GLU A 266 -15.39 -23.80 -11.88
C GLU A 266 -14.67 -22.66 -12.63
N GLU A 267 -13.94 -21.82 -11.91
CA GLU A 267 -13.17 -20.72 -12.51
C GLU A 267 -12.00 -21.28 -13.33
N LEU A 268 -11.25 -22.24 -12.76
CA LEU A 268 -10.13 -22.87 -13.43
C LEU A 268 -10.55 -23.63 -14.68
N GLN A 269 -11.66 -24.38 -14.60
CA GLN A 269 -12.20 -25.14 -15.72
C GLN A 269 -12.60 -24.24 -16.90
N ARG A 270 -13.17 -23.03 -16.65
CA ARG A 270 -13.51 -22.07 -17.71
C ARG A 270 -12.30 -21.65 -18.55
N HIS A 271 -11.12 -21.71 -17.97
CA HIS A 271 -9.86 -21.34 -18.63
C HIS A 271 -9.02 -22.54 -19.05
N GLY A 272 -9.56 -23.77 -18.95
CA GLY A 272 -8.85 -24.99 -19.31
C GLY A 272 -7.67 -25.32 -18.40
N ILE A 273 -7.67 -24.82 -17.16
CA ILE A 273 -6.63 -25.09 -16.16
C ILE A 273 -7.09 -26.29 -15.32
N PRO A 274 -6.29 -27.37 -15.26
CA PRO A 274 -6.60 -28.51 -14.40
C PRO A 274 -6.68 -28.09 -12.92
N LEU A 275 -7.74 -28.50 -12.24
CA LEU A 275 -7.86 -28.33 -10.79
C LEU A 275 -6.88 -29.27 -10.09
N LEU A 276 -5.90 -28.73 -9.38
CA LEU A 276 -4.99 -29.47 -8.52
C LEU A 276 -5.44 -29.43 -7.06
N HIS A 277 -5.94 -28.28 -6.61
CA HIS A 277 -6.41 -28.09 -5.24
C HIS A 277 -7.56 -27.11 -5.16
N GLU A 278 -8.72 -27.56 -4.64
CA GLU A 278 -9.90 -26.70 -4.43
C GLU A 278 -9.64 -25.78 -3.25
N LEU A 279 -9.62 -24.47 -3.51
CA LEU A 279 -9.42 -23.42 -2.50
C LEU A 279 -10.25 -22.19 -2.88
N PRO A 280 -11.55 -22.17 -2.52
CA PRO A 280 -12.52 -21.21 -3.07
C PRO A 280 -12.25 -19.75 -2.68
N GLY A 281 -11.48 -19.51 -1.62
CA GLY A 281 -11.11 -18.16 -1.17
C GLY A 281 -10.09 -17.43 -2.07
N VAL A 282 -9.37 -18.16 -2.94
CA VAL A 282 -8.36 -17.54 -3.82
C VAL A 282 -9.01 -16.51 -4.73
N GLY A 283 -8.49 -15.27 -4.67
CA GLY A 283 -8.98 -14.12 -5.42
C GLY A 283 -10.23 -13.46 -4.82
N GLN A 284 -10.80 -13.99 -3.75
CA GLN A 284 -11.97 -13.41 -3.06
C GLN A 284 -11.55 -12.39 -2.00
N ASN A 285 -12.52 -11.66 -1.44
CA ASN A 285 -12.30 -10.70 -0.35
C ASN A 285 -11.38 -9.51 -0.71
N LEU A 286 -11.26 -9.16 -2.00
CA LEU A 286 -10.51 -7.97 -2.40
C LEU A 286 -11.06 -6.74 -1.68
N GLN A 287 -10.19 -6.01 -1.03
CA GLN A 287 -10.45 -4.74 -0.38
C GLN A 287 -9.45 -3.72 -0.89
N ASP A 288 -9.87 -2.48 -0.99
CA ASP A 288 -8.99 -1.36 -1.33
C ASP A 288 -9.57 -0.07 -0.76
N HIS A 289 -8.72 0.87 -0.44
CA HIS A 289 -9.13 2.20 -0.03
C HIS A 289 -9.61 3.00 -1.24
N ALA A 290 -10.80 3.58 -1.12
CA ALA A 290 -11.32 4.54 -2.07
C ALA A 290 -11.42 5.93 -1.43
N GLU A 291 -11.06 6.97 -2.17
CA GLU A 291 -11.10 8.35 -1.73
C GLU A 291 -11.79 9.27 -2.74
N VAL A 292 -12.28 10.39 -2.25
CA VAL A 292 -12.88 11.46 -3.06
C VAL A 292 -12.38 12.83 -2.58
N GLY A 293 -12.08 13.73 -3.52
CA GLY A 293 -11.47 15.02 -3.23
C GLY A 293 -12.47 16.15 -3.09
N THR A 294 -12.22 17.04 -2.11
CA THR A 294 -12.78 18.39 -2.04
C THR A 294 -11.68 19.37 -2.43
N ILE A 295 -11.95 20.28 -3.39
CA ILE A 295 -10.93 21.13 -4.00
C ILE A 295 -11.32 22.60 -3.88
N ALA A 296 -10.37 23.45 -3.47
CA ALA A 296 -10.47 24.89 -3.53
C ALA A 296 -9.29 25.49 -4.30
N TYR A 297 -9.53 26.55 -5.09
CA TYR A 297 -8.45 27.30 -5.72
C TYR A 297 -7.79 28.26 -4.74
N CYS A 298 -6.48 28.46 -4.91
CA CYS A 298 -5.72 29.38 -4.09
C CYS A 298 -5.67 30.78 -4.73
N HIS A 299 -5.61 31.81 -3.87
CA HIS A 299 -5.39 33.22 -4.31
C HIS A 299 -3.96 33.45 -4.83
N GLY A 300 -3.02 32.55 -4.51
CA GLY A 300 -1.62 32.62 -4.91
C GLY A 300 -0.94 31.25 -4.93
N LYS A 301 0.37 31.23 -5.15
CA LYS A 301 1.19 30.00 -5.26
C LYS A 301 1.77 29.59 -3.91
N TYR A 302 0.95 29.10 -3.00
CA TYR A 302 1.34 28.71 -1.64
C TYR A 302 1.72 27.21 -1.49
N GLY A 303 1.41 26.41 -2.50
CA GLY A 303 1.75 24.99 -2.59
C GLY A 303 2.78 24.70 -3.70
N TYR A 304 2.63 23.54 -4.34
CA TYR A 304 3.59 23.07 -5.35
C TYR A 304 3.22 23.41 -6.81
N TYR A 305 2.14 24.18 -7.04
CA TYR A 305 1.79 24.61 -8.38
C TYR A 305 2.92 25.40 -9.05
N GLY A 306 3.32 24.97 -10.26
CA GLY A 306 4.38 25.60 -11.05
C GLY A 306 5.80 25.31 -10.57
N GLN A 307 6.00 24.42 -9.60
CA GLN A 307 7.33 23.97 -9.19
C GLN A 307 7.96 22.99 -10.19
N ASP A 308 7.18 22.49 -11.14
CA ASP A 308 7.56 21.54 -12.19
C ASP A 308 7.90 22.20 -13.53
N ASN A 309 7.85 23.52 -13.65
CA ASN A 309 8.33 24.22 -14.85
C ASN A 309 9.88 24.08 -15.00
N ALA A 310 10.39 24.29 -16.21
CA ALA A 310 11.81 24.04 -16.53
C ALA A 310 12.78 24.75 -15.56
N PHE A 311 12.57 26.04 -15.30
CA PHE A 311 13.43 26.82 -14.42
C PHE A 311 13.40 26.31 -12.97
N ASN A 312 12.19 26.11 -12.40
CA ASN A 312 12.05 25.61 -11.04
C ASN A 312 12.54 24.17 -10.91
N THR A 313 12.37 23.33 -11.93
CA THR A 313 12.90 21.95 -11.93
C THR A 313 14.41 21.96 -11.77
N VAL A 314 15.14 22.79 -12.51
CA VAL A 314 16.59 22.90 -12.39
C VAL A 314 16.99 23.49 -11.04
N LYS A 315 16.39 24.62 -10.64
CA LYS A 315 16.65 25.29 -9.34
C LYS A 315 16.43 24.32 -8.17
N ASN A 316 15.24 23.70 -8.11
CA ASN A 316 14.86 22.80 -7.02
C ASN A 316 15.69 21.52 -7.04
N GLY A 317 16.05 21.03 -8.22
CA GLY A 317 16.96 19.89 -8.38
C GLY A 317 18.36 20.18 -7.83
N LEU A 318 18.93 21.34 -8.15
CA LEU A 318 20.23 21.78 -7.60
C LEU A 318 20.16 21.99 -6.09
N GLN A 319 19.10 22.61 -5.58
CA GLN A 319 18.88 22.78 -4.13
C GLN A 319 18.85 21.42 -3.42
N TYR A 320 18.13 20.46 -4.00
CA TYR A 320 18.06 19.09 -3.44
C TYR A 320 19.42 18.39 -3.48
N LEU A 321 20.13 18.48 -4.59
CA LEU A 321 21.45 17.80 -4.74
C LEU A 321 22.52 18.37 -3.81
N ILE A 322 22.50 19.70 -3.57
CA ILE A 322 23.53 20.37 -2.77
C ILE A 322 23.16 20.34 -1.27
N PHE A 323 21.89 20.59 -0.94
CA PHE A 323 21.46 20.84 0.44
C PHE A 323 20.49 19.77 0.98
N GLY A 324 20.06 18.80 0.18
CA GLY A 324 19.05 17.81 0.57
C GLY A 324 17.68 18.40 0.91
N SER A 325 17.38 19.63 0.47
CA SER A 325 16.21 20.40 0.89
C SER A 325 15.40 20.92 -0.31
N GLY A 326 14.30 21.60 -0.03
CA GLY A 326 13.45 22.20 -1.04
C GLY A 326 12.30 21.29 -1.50
N PRO A 327 11.49 21.74 -2.48
CA PRO A 327 10.27 21.04 -2.92
C PRO A 327 10.51 19.58 -3.36
N VAL A 328 11.70 19.25 -3.82
CA VAL A 328 12.06 17.89 -4.28
C VAL A 328 12.24 16.91 -3.12
N SER A 329 12.53 17.39 -1.90
CA SER A 329 12.60 16.56 -0.70
C SER A 329 11.22 16.25 -0.08
N SER A 330 10.15 16.90 -0.55
CA SER A 330 8.79 16.63 -0.10
C SER A 330 8.18 15.42 -0.82
N ASN A 331 7.32 14.71 -0.11
CA ASN A 331 6.45 13.68 -0.68
C ASN A 331 5.12 14.24 -1.21
N VAL A 332 4.97 15.54 -1.31
CA VAL A 332 3.76 16.29 -1.73
C VAL A 332 2.56 16.10 -0.79
N THR A 333 2.27 14.90 -0.33
CA THR A 333 1.21 14.61 0.66
C THR A 333 1.78 14.72 2.07
N GLU A 334 2.01 15.95 2.51
CA GLU A 334 2.79 16.27 3.71
C GLU A 334 2.02 16.11 5.01
N ALA A 335 0.69 16.28 4.94
CA ALA A 335 -0.18 16.24 6.11
C ALA A 335 -1.39 15.35 5.86
N CYS A 336 -1.89 14.75 6.93
CA CYS A 336 -3.14 14.04 6.91
C CYS A 336 -3.90 14.20 8.23
N ALA A 337 -5.17 13.78 8.22
CA ALA A 337 -5.96 13.64 9.44
C ALA A 337 -6.62 12.27 9.47
N PHE A 338 -6.70 11.70 10.66
CA PHE A 338 -7.46 10.48 10.94
C PHE A 338 -8.61 10.84 11.88
N VAL A 339 -9.82 10.62 11.43
CA VAL A 339 -11.03 11.08 12.12
C VAL A 339 -12.12 10.01 12.08
N ASN A 340 -12.99 10.02 13.10
CA ASN A 340 -14.26 9.36 12.99
C ASN A 340 -15.31 10.41 12.58
N THR A 341 -15.99 10.14 11.47
CA THR A 341 -16.97 11.08 10.88
C THR A 341 -18.30 11.13 11.64
N ASP A 342 -18.52 10.25 12.63
CA ASP A 342 -19.72 10.18 13.44
C ASP A 342 -19.49 10.66 14.86
N ASN A 343 -18.39 10.22 15.47
CA ASN A 343 -18.05 10.52 16.85
C ASN A 343 -16.52 10.65 16.99
N ALA A 344 -16.04 11.86 17.27
CA ALA A 344 -14.60 12.17 17.38
C ALA A 344 -13.87 11.34 18.46
N GLN A 345 -14.58 10.75 19.42
CA GLN A 345 -14.00 9.91 20.49
C GLN A 345 -13.81 8.44 20.05
N GLU A 346 -14.44 8.04 18.96
CA GLU A 346 -14.35 6.68 18.45
C GLU A 346 -13.17 6.50 17.51
N ARG A 347 -12.87 5.22 17.26
CA ARG A 347 -11.86 4.77 16.30
C ARG A 347 -12.05 5.45 14.93
N PRO A 348 -11.04 6.07 14.32
CA PRO A 348 -11.13 6.69 13.01
C PRO A 348 -11.71 5.76 11.94
N ASN A 349 -12.62 6.29 11.13
CA ASN A 349 -13.20 5.62 9.98
C ASN A 349 -12.88 6.30 8.64
N ALA A 350 -12.24 7.48 8.70
CA ALA A 350 -11.77 8.22 7.53
C ALA A 350 -10.36 8.75 7.72
N GLN A 351 -9.59 8.72 6.63
CA GLN A 351 -8.30 9.41 6.50
C GLN A 351 -8.45 10.55 5.49
N MET A 352 -7.94 11.73 5.81
CA MET A 352 -7.91 12.87 4.93
C MET A 352 -6.48 13.13 4.48
N HIS A 353 -6.17 12.88 3.22
CA HIS A 353 -4.88 13.22 2.64
C HIS A 353 -4.94 14.66 2.13
N PHE A 354 -4.07 15.51 2.64
CA PHE A 354 -3.94 16.88 2.13
C PHE A 354 -2.90 16.95 1.01
N VAL A 355 -3.29 17.48 -0.14
CA VAL A 355 -2.43 17.63 -1.31
C VAL A 355 -2.42 19.14 -1.70
N PRO A 356 -1.26 19.83 -1.61
CA PRO A 356 -1.17 21.28 -1.85
C PRO A 356 -1.10 21.64 -3.35
N ILE A 357 -1.90 20.95 -4.15
CA ILE A 357 -2.19 21.20 -5.56
C ILE A 357 -3.62 20.81 -5.88
N VAL A 358 -4.13 21.19 -7.03
CA VAL A 358 -5.36 20.60 -7.59
C VAL A 358 -5.04 19.22 -8.11
N PHE A 359 -5.67 18.20 -7.55
CA PHE A 359 -5.43 16.81 -7.94
C PHE A 359 -6.72 15.99 -7.93
N PHE A 360 -7.07 15.39 -9.07
CA PHE A 360 -8.20 14.48 -9.19
C PHE A 360 -7.73 13.02 -9.22
N ASP A 361 -7.35 12.51 -10.40
CA ASP A 361 -6.86 11.15 -10.61
C ASP A 361 -5.95 11.11 -11.85
N LEU A 362 -5.29 9.97 -12.06
CA LEU A 362 -4.36 9.74 -13.16
C LEU A 362 -5.01 9.75 -14.55
N ASP A 363 -6.31 9.50 -14.63
CA ASP A 363 -7.10 9.41 -15.86
C ASP A 363 -8.04 10.62 -16.07
N GLN A 364 -7.89 11.67 -15.25
CA GLN A 364 -8.71 12.87 -15.33
C GLN A 364 -7.89 14.08 -15.75
N ASP A 365 -8.56 15.04 -16.41
CA ASP A 365 -7.92 16.26 -16.86
C ASP A 365 -7.28 17.04 -15.71
N THR A 366 -6.05 17.48 -15.93
CA THR A 366 -5.33 18.30 -14.96
C THR A 366 -5.74 19.76 -15.09
N ILE A 367 -6.29 20.32 -14.04
CA ILE A 367 -6.56 21.76 -13.97
C ILE A 367 -5.29 22.49 -13.58
N LYS A 368 -4.79 23.35 -14.49
CA LYS A 368 -3.56 24.12 -14.29
C LYS A 368 -3.83 25.43 -13.54
N GLN A 369 -4.22 25.30 -12.25
CA GLN A 369 -4.40 26.45 -11.35
C GLN A 369 -3.83 26.14 -9.97
N PRO A 370 -3.36 27.17 -9.22
CA PRO A 370 -3.01 26.99 -7.82
C PRO A 370 -4.24 26.54 -7.02
N GLY A 371 -4.08 25.52 -6.17
CA GLY A 371 -5.19 25.03 -5.35
C GLY A 371 -4.75 24.04 -4.31
N ALA A 372 -5.70 23.58 -3.55
CA ALA A 372 -5.57 22.57 -2.50
C ALA A 372 -6.64 21.52 -2.66
N THR A 373 -6.28 20.29 -2.39
CA THR A 373 -7.17 19.14 -2.40
C THR A 373 -7.14 18.46 -1.04
N ILE A 374 -8.31 18.19 -0.46
CA ILE A 374 -8.48 17.29 0.68
C ILE A 374 -9.15 16.02 0.14
N ASN A 375 -8.39 14.94 0.05
CA ASN A 375 -8.92 13.64 -0.36
C ASN A 375 -9.40 12.86 0.87
N THR A 376 -10.70 12.60 0.96
CA THR A 376 -11.28 11.78 2.03
C THR A 376 -11.31 10.32 1.60
N CYS A 377 -10.60 9.49 2.33
CA CYS A 377 -10.49 8.05 2.17
C CYS A 377 -11.36 7.32 3.19
N VAL A 378 -12.14 6.33 2.75
CA VAL A 378 -12.87 5.41 3.63
C VAL A 378 -11.90 4.38 4.18
N LEU A 379 -11.54 4.48 5.48
CA LEU A 379 -10.47 3.67 6.09
C LEU A 379 -10.83 2.19 6.27
N ARG A 380 -12.07 1.87 6.57
CA ARG A 380 -12.51 0.50 6.85
C ARG A 380 -13.67 0.11 5.93
N PRO A 381 -13.39 -0.06 4.62
CA PRO A 381 -14.44 -0.35 3.66
C PRO A 381 -15.14 -1.67 3.99
N LYS A 382 -16.47 -1.69 3.85
CA LYS A 382 -17.31 -2.88 3.98
C LYS A 382 -17.54 -3.56 2.64
N SER A 383 -17.32 -2.85 1.54
CA SER A 383 -17.36 -3.41 0.19
C SER A 383 -16.31 -4.51 0.04
N ARG A 384 -16.67 -5.60 -0.64
CA ARG A 384 -15.79 -6.74 -0.92
C ARG A 384 -15.84 -7.07 -2.40
N GLY A 385 -14.68 -7.16 -2.99
CA GLY A 385 -14.47 -7.46 -4.38
C GLY A 385 -13.76 -8.79 -4.62
N GLU A 386 -13.28 -8.97 -5.84
CA GLU A 386 -12.61 -10.19 -6.26
C GLU A 386 -11.58 -9.97 -7.37
N ILE A 387 -10.64 -10.90 -7.47
CA ILE A 387 -9.73 -11.08 -8.60
C ILE A 387 -10.10 -12.39 -9.30
N ARG A 388 -10.23 -12.35 -10.64
CA ARG A 388 -10.47 -13.53 -11.48
C ARG A 388 -9.48 -13.59 -12.63
N LEU A 389 -9.30 -14.75 -13.20
CA LEU A 389 -8.54 -14.90 -14.44
C LEU A 389 -9.29 -14.27 -15.63
N SER A 390 -8.54 -13.73 -16.58
CA SER A 390 -9.05 -13.38 -17.91
C SER A 390 -8.84 -14.52 -18.90
N ASP A 391 -7.72 -15.22 -18.76
CA ASP A 391 -7.36 -16.45 -19.50
C ASP A 391 -6.30 -17.25 -18.72
N SER A 392 -5.71 -18.26 -19.34
CA SER A 392 -4.68 -19.12 -18.76
C SER A 392 -3.24 -18.62 -18.90
N LYS A 393 -3.00 -17.38 -19.34
CA LYS A 393 -1.67 -16.82 -19.57
C LYS A 393 -1.25 -15.91 -18.43
N ALA A 394 -0.01 -16.02 -17.99
CA ALA A 394 0.53 -15.18 -16.93
C ALA A 394 0.69 -13.71 -17.36
N GLU A 395 0.89 -13.45 -18.64
CA GLU A 395 1.04 -12.11 -19.20
C GLU A 395 -0.28 -11.33 -19.28
N THR A 396 -1.42 -12.01 -19.40
CA THR A 396 -2.73 -11.37 -19.50
C THR A 396 -3.15 -10.79 -18.15
N PRO A 397 -3.53 -9.50 -18.06
CA PRO A 397 -4.02 -8.90 -16.81
C PRO A 397 -5.25 -9.64 -16.29
N PRO A 398 -5.37 -9.86 -14.97
CA PRO A 398 -6.57 -10.47 -14.40
C PRO A 398 -7.76 -9.48 -14.44
N ARG A 399 -8.96 -10.01 -14.27
CA ARG A 399 -10.17 -9.21 -14.04
C ARG A 399 -10.18 -8.78 -12.58
N ILE A 400 -10.29 -7.48 -12.35
CA ILE A 400 -10.22 -6.86 -11.01
C ILE A 400 -11.53 -6.16 -10.75
N ASP A 401 -12.27 -6.59 -9.76
CA ASP A 401 -13.52 -5.96 -9.35
C ASP A 401 -13.50 -5.63 -7.86
N PRO A 402 -13.08 -4.42 -7.46
CA PRO A 402 -13.05 -4.01 -6.06
C PRO A 402 -14.44 -3.75 -5.47
N ARG A 403 -15.46 -3.52 -6.30
CA ARG A 403 -16.82 -3.13 -5.90
C ARG A 403 -16.84 -1.90 -5.00
N TYR A 404 -16.08 -0.87 -5.39
CA TYR A 404 -16.00 0.39 -4.64
C TYR A 404 -17.38 0.94 -4.34
N PHE A 405 -17.59 1.38 -3.10
CA PHE A 405 -18.85 1.97 -2.62
C PHE A 405 -20.11 1.10 -2.81
N ALA A 406 -19.97 -0.21 -3.02
CA ALA A 406 -21.11 -1.11 -3.12
C ALA A 406 -21.90 -1.16 -1.80
N HIS A 407 -21.19 -1.12 -0.66
CA HIS A 407 -21.81 -1.13 0.67
C HIS A 407 -22.29 0.29 1.06
N PRO A 408 -23.52 0.45 1.62
CA PRO A 408 -24.06 1.77 2.02
C PRO A 408 -23.22 2.51 3.04
N GLU A 409 -22.57 1.80 3.95
CA GLU A 409 -21.71 2.38 4.99
C GLU A 409 -20.51 3.14 4.37
N ASP A 410 -19.89 2.60 3.31
CA ASP A 410 -18.76 3.24 2.64
C ASP A 410 -19.18 4.57 2.02
N ARG A 411 -20.41 4.63 1.46
CA ARG A 411 -21.00 5.86 0.90
C ARG A 411 -21.27 6.88 1.99
N ARG A 412 -21.83 6.44 3.12
CA ARG A 412 -22.14 7.29 4.27
C ARG A 412 -20.87 7.96 4.82
N VAL A 413 -19.80 7.19 5.04
CA VAL A 413 -18.52 7.71 5.51
C VAL A 413 -17.93 8.70 4.50
N ALA A 414 -17.98 8.40 3.20
CA ALA A 414 -17.48 9.31 2.17
C ALA A 414 -18.24 10.65 2.13
N ILE A 415 -19.58 10.63 2.22
CA ILE A 415 -20.41 11.85 2.29
C ILE A 415 -20.05 12.69 3.51
N LYS A 416 -19.99 12.08 4.70
CA LYS A 416 -19.64 12.79 5.93
C LYS A 416 -18.23 13.36 5.88
N GLY A 417 -17.28 12.61 5.32
CA GLY A 417 -15.92 13.08 5.14
C GLY A 417 -15.81 14.24 4.15
N LEU A 418 -16.58 14.25 3.06
CA LEU A 418 -16.68 15.41 2.17
C LEU A 418 -17.20 16.66 2.90
N ASN A 419 -18.24 16.51 3.73
CA ASN A 419 -18.77 17.62 4.51
C ASN A 419 -17.74 18.15 5.53
N LEU A 420 -17.02 17.27 6.22
CA LEU A 420 -15.93 17.67 7.13
C LEU A 420 -14.78 18.35 6.37
N SER A 421 -14.44 17.91 5.18
CA SER A 421 -13.43 18.55 4.32
C SER A 421 -13.84 19.99 3.96
N ARG A 422 -15.14 20.24 3.73
CA ARG A 422 -15.70 21.58 3.49
C ARG A 422 -15.58 22.47 4.72
N GLU A 423 -15.88 21.92 5.90
CA GLU A 423 -15.73 22.64 7.17
C GLU A 423 -14.28 23.06 7.39
N ILE A 424 -13.31 22.18 7.10
CA ILE A 424 -11.87 22.49 7.19
C ILE A 424 -11.48 23.59 6.19
N LEU A 425 -11.91 23.50 4.92
CA LEU A 425 -11.62 24.51 3.91
C LEU A 425 -12.24 25.89 4.24
N ALA A 426 -13.37 25.89 4.97
CA ALA A 426 -14.04 27.12 5.38
C ALA A 426 -13.38 27.83 6.58
N GLN A 427 -12.45 27.18 7.29
CA GLN A 427 -11.78 27.78 8.45
C GLN A 427 -10.86 28.95 8.08
N PRO A 428 -10.69 29.95 8.97
CA PRO A 428 -9.85 31.11 8.72
C PRO A 428 -8.41 30.76 8.30
N ALA A 429 -7.82 29.69 8.86
CA ALA A 429 -6.47 29.28 8.52
C ALA A 429 -6.32 28.83 7.07
N MET A 430 -7.34 28.22 6.45
CA MET A 430 -7.35 27.88 5.02
C MET A 430 -7.80 29.05 4.15
N ARG A 431 -8.81 29.82 4.58
CA ARG A 431 -9.32 30.98 3.85
C ARG A 431 -8.26 32.07 3.59
N LYS A 432 -7.22 32.10 4.42
CA LYS A 432 -6.04 32.94 4.16
C LYS A 432 -5.39 32.62 2.80
N TYR A 433 -5.47 31.38 2.33
CA TYR A 433 -4.79 30.88 1.13
C TYR A 433 -5.77 30.56 -0.01
N THR A 434 -6.97 30.10 0.32
CA THR A 434 -7.94 29.56 -0.64
C THR A 434 -9.21 30.39 -0.70
N GLY A 435 -9.82 30.43 -1.88
CA GLY A 435 -11.18 30.88 -2.09
C GLY A 435 -12.21 29.85 -1.61
N GLU A 436 -13.40 29.94 -2.21
CA GLU A 436 -14.45 28.96 -1.96
C GLU A 436 -14.13 27.60 -2.61
N GLU A 437 -14.81 26.57 -2.13
CA GLU A 437 -14.79 25.24 -2.73
C GLU A 437 -15.26 25.31 -4.18
N VAL A 438 -14.51 24.65 -5.07
CA VAL A 438 -14.83 24.56 -6.50
C VAL A 438 -15.34 23.17 -6.85
N PHE A 439 -14.85 22.13 -6.18
CA PHE A 439 -15.28 20.74 -6.34
C PHE A 439 -15.53 20.09 -4.97
N PRO A 440 -16.70 19.46 -4.81
CA PRO A 440 -17.84 19.32 -5.71
C PRO A 440 -18.56 20.63 -6.05
N GLY A 441 -18.33 21.72 -5.33
CA GLY A 441 -18.97 23.00 -5.46
C GLY A 441 -20.10 23.21 -4.47
N LEU A 442 -20.32 24.46 -4.03
CA LEU A 442 -21.24 24.81 -2.94
C LEU A 442 -22.71 24.47 -3.21
N SER A 443 -23.10 24.28 -4.47
CA SER A 443 -24.46 23.86 -4.86
C SER A 443 -24.73 22.37 -4.65
N VAL A 444 -23.69 21.53 -4.57
CA VAL A 444 -23.79 20.08 -4.40
C VAL A 444 -23.89 19.77 -2.89
N ARG A 445 -25.13 19.71 -2.35
CA ARG A 445 -25.36 19.61 -0.90
C ARG A 445 -26.17 18.38 -0.46
N SER A 446 -27.12 17.91 -1.29
CA SER A 446 -27.89 16.73 -0.91
C SER A 446 -27.05 15.47 -0.98
N ASP A 447 -27.42 14.45 -0.20
CA ASP A 447 -26.71 13.16 -0.20
C ASP A 447 -26.71 12.53 -1.59
N GLU A 448 -27.81 12.67 -2.37
CA GLU A 448 -27.91 12.16 -3.74
C GLU A 448 -26.91 12.89 -4.67
N ALA A 449 -26.79 14.23 -4.54
CA ALA A 449 -25.84 15.00 -5.32
C ALA A 449 -24.38 14.68 -4.95
N LEU A 450 -24.11 14.47 -3.67
CA LEU A 450 -22.79 14.03 -3.18
C LEU A 450 -22.46 12.61 -3.63
N LEU A 451 -23.44 11.69 -3.64
CA LEU A 451 -23.26 10.33 -4.19
C LEU A 451 -22.96 10.35 -5.69
N SER A 452 -23.67 11.21 -6.45
CA SER A 452 -23.36 11.40 -7.87
C SER A 452 -21.93 11.92 -8.06
N TYR A 453 -21.49 12.89 -7.26
CA TYR A 453 -20.12 13.39 -7.31
C TYR A 453 -19.09 12.31 -6.94
N ILE A 454 -19.34 11.50 -5.90
CA ILE A 454 -18.51 10.34 -5.53
C ILE A 454 -18.42 9.38 -6.72
N GLY A 455 -19.55 9.03 -7.33
CA GLY A 455 -19.60 8.18 -8.53
C GLY A 455 -18.69 8.70 -9.65
N GLN A 456 -18.72 10.00 -9.91
CA GLN A 456 -17.95 10.65 -10.97
C GLN A 456 -16.46 10.85 -10.65
N ARG A 457 -16.08 11.07 -9.39
CA ARG A 457 -14.75 11.59 -9.03
C ARG A 457 -13.93 10.69 -8.11
N ALA A 458 -14.56 9.74 -7.41
CA ALA A 458 -13.81 8.86 -6.53
C ALA A 458 -12.80 7.99 -7.28
N LYS A 459 -11.71 7.67 -6.59
CA LYS A 459 -10.57 6.92 -7.08
C LYS A 459 -10.01 5.99 -6.00
N THR A 460 -9.12 5.09 -6.40
CA THR A 460 -8.35 4.25 -5.47
C THR A 460 -7.23 5.04 -4.80
N VAL A 461 -6.78 4.57 -3.63
CA VAL A 461 -5.55 5.01 -2.95
C VAL A 461 -4.42 3.99 -3.14
N TYR A 462 -4.65 2.99 -4.00
CA TYR A 462 -3.65 1.99 -4.41
C TYR A 462 -3.23 1.01 -3.29
N HIS A 463 -4.17 0.61 -2.44
CA HIS A 463 -3.97 -0.26 -1.29
C HIS A 463 -4.73 -1.61 -1.39
N PRO A 464 -4.67 -2.35 -2.53
CA PRO A 464 -5.39 -3.62 -2.65
C PRO A 464 -4.83 -4.66 -1.70
N VAL A 465 -5.74 -5.37 -0.99
CA VAL A 465 -5.41 -6.42 -0.01
C VAL A 465 -6.46 -7.55 -0.01
N GLY A 466 -6.19 -8.61 0.74
CA GLY A 466 -7.20 -9.56 1.20
C GLY A 466 -7.50 -10.74 0.30
N THR A 467 -6.91 -10.83 -0.87
CA THR A 467 -7.24 -11.80 -1.94
C THR A 467 -6.67 -13.21 -1.74
N CYS A 468 -5.84 -13.40 -0.71
CA CYS A 468 -5.36 -14.68 -0.20
C CYS A 468 -5.47 -14.65 1.33
N LYS A 469 -6.63 -14.22 1.87
CA LYS A 469 -6.77 -13.91 3.29
C LYS A 469 -6.32 -15.04 4.20
N MET A 470 -5.66 -14.71 5.30
CA MET A 470 -5.39 -15.64 6.38
C MET A 470 -6.62 -15.83 7.25
N GLY A 471 -6.70 -16.97 7.91
CA GLY A 471 -7.79 -17.32 8.83
C GLY A 471 -7.94 -18.81 9.03
N ASP A 472 -8.99 -19.17 9.75
CA ASP A 472 -9.38 -20.56 10.05
C ASP A 472 -10.70 -20.97 9.37
N ASP A 473 -11.44 -20.01 8.78
CA ASP A 473 -12.70 -20.27 8.07
C ASP A 473 -12.50 -20.91 6.69
N GLU A 474 -13.58 -21.37 6.07
CA GLU A 474 -13.57 -22.08 4.78
C GLU A 474 -13.05 -21.23 3.62
N MET A 475 -13.15 -19.89 3.73
CA MET A 475 -12.66 -18.95 2.72
C MET A 475 -11.22 -18.49 2.98
N ALA A 476 -10.55 -19.00 4.03
CA ALA A 476 -9.16 -18.70 4.27
C ALA A 476 -8.26 -19.43 3.28
N VAL A 477 -7.35 -18.69 2.63
CA VAL A 477 -6.38 -19.21 1.67
C VAL A 477 -5.12 -19.67 2.36
N VAL A 478 -4.69 -18.94 3.38
CA VAL A 478 -3.54 -19.32 4.21
C VAL A 478 -3.94 -19.43 5.67
N ASP A 479 -3.21 -20.25 6.40
CA ASP A 479 -3.32 -20.33 7.86
C ASP A 479 -2.60 -19.14 8.53
N PRO A 480 -2.69 -18.94 9.87
CA PRO A 480 -1.98 -17.87 10.56
C PRO A 480 -0.44 -17.93 10.47
N GLU A 481 0.13 -19.06 10.04
CA GLU A 481 1.56 -19.19 9.71
C GLU A 481 1.85 -18.92 8.23
N LEU A 482 0.85 -18.42 7.48
CA LEU A 482 0.92 -18.03 6.08
C LEU A 482 1.14 -19.18 5.09
N ARG A 483 0.95 -20.43 5.53
CA ARG A 483 1.00 -21.63 4.66
C ARG A 483 -0.29 -21.72 3.85
N VAL A 484 -0.18 -21.99 2.57
CA VAL A 484 -1.36 -22.25 1.73
C VAL A 484 -2.04 -23.54 2.22
N ARG A 485 -3.31 -23.41 2.60
CA ARG A 485 -4.07 -24.51 3.23
C ARG A 485 -4.16 -25.71 2.31
N GLY A 486 -3.91 -26.89 2.88
CA GLY A 486 -3.94 -28.17 2.15
C GLY A 486 -2.73 -28.46 1.27
N LEU A 487 -1.76 -27.55 1.20
CA LEU A 487 -0.53 -27.74 0.44
C LEU A 487 0.70 -27.60 1.33
N ARG A 488 1.75 -28.34 1.02
CA ARG A 488 3.04 -28.26 1.71
C ARG A 488 4.04 -27.40 0.93
N ASN A 489 4.95 -26.77 1.64
CA ASN A 489 6.08 -25.99 1.09
C ASN A 489 5.64 -24.82 0.20
N LEU A 490 4.45 -24.28 0.42
CA LEU A 490 3.92 -23.09 -0.27
C LEU A 490 3.35 -22.11 0.75
N ARG A 491 3.83 -20.86 0.67
CA ARG A 491 3.30 -19.74 1.47
C ARG A 491 2.92 -18.57 0.59
N VAL A 492 2.05 -17.71 1.13
CA VAL A 492 1.81 -16.36 0.60
C VAL A 492 2.24 -15.36 1.66
N VAL A 493 3.13 -14.43 1.30
CA VAL A 493 3.73 -13.45 2.21
C VAL A 493 3.69 -12.06 1.56
N ASP A 494 2.52 -11.44 1.54
CA ASP A 494 2.30 -10.07 1.06
C ASP A 494 0.95 -9.54 1.56
N ALA A 495 0.53 -8.37 1.07
CA ALA A 495 -0.72 -7.73 1.48
C ALA A 495 -1.99 -8.55 1.18
N SER A 496 -1.93 -9.55 0.31
CA SER A 496 -3.09 -10.41 0.01
C SER A 496 -3.57 -11.22 1.21
N ILE A 497 -2.70 -11.45 2.21
CA ILE A 497 -3.05 -12.26 3.38
C ILE A 497 -3.93 -11.53 4.40
N MET A 498 -4.05 -10.21 4.34
CA MET A 498 -4.80 -9.42 5.29
C MET A 498 -6.28 -9.82 5.28
N PRO A 499 -6.87 -10.27 6.41
CA PRO A 499 -8.30 -10.62 6.45
C PRO A 499 -9.18 -9.39 6.24
N ASN A 500 -8.80 -8.28 6.87
CA ASN A 500 -9.36 -6.95 6.70
C ASN A 500 -8.25 -5.94 6.43
N LEU A 501 -8.58 -4.94 5.58
CA LEU A 501 -7.70 -3.83 5.29
C LEU A 501 -7.42 -3.02 6.55
N ILE A 502 -6.17 -2.69 6.81
CA ILE A 502 -5.76 -1.86 7.95
C ILE A 502 -6.12 -0.38 7.72
N SER A 503 -6.22 0.39 8.79
CA SER A 503 -6.63 1.79 8.78
C SER A 503 -5.46 2.71 8.40
N GLY A 504 -5.02 2.64 7.15
CA GLY A 504 -3.93 3.48 6.63
C GLY A 504 -3.19 2.89 5.44
N ASN A 505 -2.03 3.46 5.15
CA ASN A 505 -1.18 3.05 4.03
C ASN A 505 -0.54 1.67 4.26
N THR A 506 -0.55 0.81 3.27
CA THR A 506 -0.25 -0.63 3.41
C THR A 506 1.22 -1.02 3.29
N ASN A 507 2.14 -0.06 3.07
CA ASN A 507 3.56 -0.38 2.88
C ASN A 507 4.24 -0.91 4.16
N ALA A 508 4.11 -0.19 5.28
CA ALA A 508 4.71 -0.62 6.55
C ALA A 508 4.14 -1.96 7.04
N PRO A 509 2.81 -2.21 7.00
CA PRO A 509 2.24 -3.53 7.29
C PRO A 509 2.75 -4.65 6.39
N SER A 510 2.95 -4.39 5.09
CA SER A 510 3.52 -5.39 4.17
C SER A 510 4.95 -5.76 4.54
N ILE A 511 5.76 -4.79 4.94
CA ILE A 511 7.13 -5.03 5.44
C ILE A 511 7.07 -5.84 6.75
N MET A 512 6.19 -5.49 7.68
CA MET A 512 5.98 -6.22 8.94
C MET A 512 5.58 -7.68 8.68
N ILE A 513 4.71 -7.94 7.69
CA ILE A 513 4.34 -9.29 7.28
C ILE A 513 5.58 -10.06 6.82
N GLY A 514 6.44 -9.47 6.01
CA GLY A 514 7.71 -10.07 5.57
C GLY A 514 8.67 -10.36 6.72
N GLU A 515 8.79 -9.42 7.65
CA GLU A 515 9.58 -9.56 8.89
C GLU A 515 9.12 -10.75 9.73
N LYS A 516 7.83 -10.82 10.01
CA LYS A 516 7.23 -11.88 10.84
C LYS A 516 7.27 -13.25 10.14
N ALA A 517 6.99 -13.29 8.85
CA ALA A 517 7.05 -14.51 8.05
C ALA A 517 8.45 -15.13 8.04
N ALA A 518 9.51 -14.33 8.04
CA ALA A 518 10.87 -14.84 8.10
C ALA A 518 11.12 -15.69 9.36
N ASP A 519 10.67 -15.24 10.52
CA ASP A 519 10.82 -16.02 11.76
C ASP A 519 9.98 -17.32 11.71
N MET A 520 8.75 -17.25 11.19
CA MET A 520 7.90 -18.43 11.00
C MET A 520 8.57 -19.47 10.08
N ILE A 521 9.12 -19.04 8.94
CA ILE A 521 9.78 -19.91 7.96
C ILE A 521 11.06 -20.54 8.53
N LEU A 522 11.79 -19.79 9.35
CA LEU A 522 13.01 -20.27 10.00
C LEU A 522 12.76 -21.10 11.26
N GLY A 523 11.49 -21.28 11.65
CA GLY A 523 11.13 -22.01 12.89
C GLY A 523 11.61 -21.31 14.15
N ARG A 524 11.79 -19.98 14.12
CA ARG A 524 12.19 -19.17 15.26
C ARG A 524 10.99 -18.89 16.16
N SER A 525 11.23 -18.78 17.46
CA SER A 525 10.22 -18.27 18.39
C SER A 525 9.78 -16.87 17.98
N ALA A 526 8.48 -16.59 18.09
CA ALA A 526 7.95 -15.25 17.89
C ALA A 526 8.66 -14.26 18.82
N LEU A 527 8.85 -13.03 18.36
CA LEU A 527 9.37 -11.97 19.22
C LEU A 527 8.44 -11.77 20.42
N PRO A 528 8.98 -11.46 21.63
CA PRO A 528 8.17 -11.20 22.80
C PRO A 528 7.12 -10.13 22.52
N ALA A 529 5.88 -10.40 22.91
CA ALA A 529 4.79 -9.44 22.75
C ALA A 529 5.11 -8.13 23.49
N SER A 530 4.76 -6.99 22.87
CA SER A 530 5.01 -5.68 23.47
C SER A 530 4.12 -5.44 24.69
N ALA A 531 4.70 -4.87 25.74
CA ALA A 531 3.97 -4.40 26.91
C ALA A 531 3.29 -3.02 26.70
N ALA A 532 3.56 -2.36 25.59
CA ALA A 532 3.02 -1.02 25.32
C ALA A 532 1.47 -0.97 25.17
N HIS A 533 0.79 -2.09 25.38
CA HIS A 533 -0.65 -2.25 25.20
C HIS A 533 -1.27 -3.24 26.22
N SER A 534 -0.75 -3.28 27.43
CA SER A 534 -1.36 -4.03 28.57
C SER A 534 -2.29 -3.13 29.39
#